data_f3b62b51b772d3572754aa562dc31978
#
_entry.id   f3b62b51b772d3572754aa562dc31978
#
_cell.length_a   1.000
_cell.length_b   1.000
_cell.length_c   1.000
_cell.angle_alpha   90.00
_cell.angle_beta   90.00
_cell.angle_gamma   90.00
#
_symmetry.space_group_name_H-M   'P 1'
#
loop_
_entity.id
_entity.type
_entity.pdbx_description
1 polymer ?
#
loop_
_entity_poly.entity_id
_entity_poly.type
_entity_poly.pdbx_seq_one_letter_code
_entity_poly.pdbx_strand_id
1 'polypeptide(L)'
;LKIKEVSAIVTGGASGLGLATAREFLERGASVSIFDLENSNTASLVAKLNEDFEGKVIVANVDVTDSNSVTKALGVVNRRFGKINVLVNCAGVAIAKKTTGKEGAHPLDLYQKVIDVNLVGTFNMVRLSAIEMEKNKPNDSGERGCIINTASVAAFDGQKGQAAYSASKGGVAASTLPLARDLASSNIRVNTIAPGLFLTPMLEGLPEEAKEDLAKQVVFPKRLGSPTEFAKLASFMIQSEYLNGETVRLDGAIRLP
;
A
#
# COMPACT_ATOMS: atom_id res chain seq x y z
N LEU A 1 14.73 4.65 -9.95
CA LEU A 1 14.52 6.00 -9.39
C LEU A 1 15.41 6.23 -8.15
N LYS A 2 15.87 7.46 -7.92
CA LYS A 2 16.58 7.89 -6.70
C LYS A 2 15.58 8.46 -5.71
N ILE A 3 15.56 7.98 -4.47
CA ILE A 3 14.51 8.37 -3.48
C ILE A 3 14.41 9.89 -3.27
N LYS A 4 15.54 10.61 -3.23
CA LYS A 4 15.54 12.07 -3.07
C LYS A 4 14.87 12.85 -4.22
N GLU A 5 14.65 12.22 -5.36
CA GLU A 5 14.02 12.79 -6.55
C GLU A 5 12.55 12.35 -6.70
N VAL A 6 12.05 11.57 -5.72
CA VAL A 6 10.71 11.01 -5.73
C VAL A 6 9.68 12.03 -5.25
N SER A 7 8.55 12.09 -5.96
CA SER A 7 7.28 12.62 -5.49
C SER A 7 6.31 11.45 -5.40
N ALA A 8 6.14 10.94 -4.18
CA ALA A 8 5.36 9.73 -3.91
C ALA A 8 3.93 10.06 -3.47
N ILE A 9 3.01 9.19 -3.87
CA ILE A 9 1.70 9.07 -3.23
C ILE A 9 1.71 7.77 -2.42
N VAL A 10 1.26 7.84 -1.16
CA VAL A 10 1.07 6.68 -0.29
C VAL A 10 -0.39 6.67 0.16
N THR A 11 -1.17 5.69 -0.31
CA THR A 11 -2.55 5.49 0.15
C THR A 11 -2.57 4.70 1.45
N GLY A 12 -3.55 4.94 2.32
CA GLY A 12 -3.54 4.38 3.68
C GLY A 12 -2.33 4.87 4.48
N GLY A 13 -1.83 6.07 4.16
CA GLY A 13 -0.56 6.60 4.64
C GLY A 13 -0.63 7.24 6.03
N ALA A 14 -1.82 7.33 6.63
CA ALA A 14 -1.97 7.91 7.97
C ALA A 14 -1.70 6.92 9.11
N SER A 15 -1.46 5.65 8.81
CA SER A 15 -1.19 4.62 9.83
C SER A 15 -0.37 3.44 9.28
N GLY A 16 0.09 2.58 10.17
CA GLY A 16 0.65 1.27 9.88
C GLY A 16 1.76 1.26 8.82
N LEU A 17 1.64 0.36 7.84
CA LEU A 17 2.62 0.19 6.76
C LEU A 17 2.75 1.45 5.89
N GLY A 18 1.62 2.10 5.60
CA GLY A 18 1.60 3.32 4.79
C GLY A 18 2.34 4.47 5.46
N LEU A 19 2.08 4.72 6.75
CA LEU A 19 2.77 5.78 7.50
C LEU A 19 4.27 5.52 7.62
N ALA A 20 4.67 4.28 7.91
CA ALA A 20 6.09 3.92 7.94
C ALA A 20 6.76 4.14 6.58
N THR A 21 6.07 3.82 5.47
CA THR A 21 6.57 4.07 4.11
C THR A 21 6.70 5.56 3.82
N ALA A 22 5.69 6.36 4.19
CA ALA A 22 5.73 7.80 4.03
C ALA A 22 6.91 8.43 4.79
N ARG A 23 7.14 8.03 6.04
CA ARG A 23 8.29 8.51 6.85
C ARG A 23 9.62 8.10 6.26
N GLU A 24 9.82 6.84 5.91
CA GLU A 24 11.05 6.35 5.25
C GLU A 24 11.40 7.20 4.01
N PHE A 25 10.40 7.53 3.18
CA PHE A 25 10.63 8.33 1.99
C PHE A 25 10.97 9.78 2.32
N LEU A 26 10.26 10.40 3.27
CA LEU A 26 10.52 11.76 3.74
C LEU A 26 11.92 11.90 4.36
N GLU A 27 12.31 10.98 5.24
CA GLU A 27 13.64 10.92 5.86
C GLU A 27 14.76 10.80 4.83
N ARG A 28 14.48 10.15 3.69
CA ARG A 28 15.41 10.01 2.56
C ARG A 28 15.29 11.15 1.54
N GLY A 29 14.53 12.19 1.86
CA GLY A 29 14.48 13.44 1.10
C GLY A 29 13.43 13.52 0.00
N ALA A 30 12.56 12.52 -0.16
CA ALA A 30 11.42 12.55 -1.09
C ALA A 30 10.38 13.60 -0.69
N SER A 31 9.52 13.98 -1.64
CA SER A 31 8.24 14.62 -1.36
C SER A 31 7.15 13.55 -1.29
N VAL A 32 6.26 13.63 -0.30
CA VAL A 32 5.24 12.60 -0.07
C VAL A 32 3.85 13.19 0.06
N SER A 33 2.89 12.58 -0.62
CA SER A 33 1.47 12.85 -0.48
C SER A 33 0.80 11.65 0.17
N ILE A 34 0.28 11.84 1.37
CA ILE A 34 -0.49 10.84 2.13
C ILE A 34 -1.95 10.97 1.74
N PHE A 35 -2.52 9.90 1.17
CA PHE A 35 -3.94 9.80 0.87
C PHE A 35 -4.58 8.82 1.84
N ASP A 36 -5.51 9.30 2.65
CA ASP A 36 -6.23 8.49 3.62
C ASP A 36 -7.63 9.05 3.85
N LEU A 37 -8.50 8.29 4.46
CA LEU A 37 -9.77 8.81 4.96
C LEU A 37 -9.51 9.63 6.23
N GLU A 38 -10.25 10.73 6.37
CA GLU A 38 -10.15 11.58 7.56
C GLU A 38 -10.60 10.82 8.82
N ASN A 39 -9.79 10.90 9.86
CA ASN A 39 -10.07 10.33 11.16
C ASN A 39 -9.55 11.25 12.28
N SER A 40 -9.85 10.92 13.54
CA SER A 40 -9.51 11.74 14.70
C SER A 40 -8.01 12.04 14.86
N ASN A 41 -7.14 11.21 14.31
CA ASN A 41 -5.69 11.34 14.46
C ASN A 41 -5.04 12.08 13.27
N THR A 42 -5.78 12.33 12.18
CA THR A 42 -5.23 12.91 10.96
C THR A 42 -4.67 14.32 11.21
N ALA A 43 -5.36 15.15 11.98
CA ALA A 43 -4.92 16.53 12.25
C ALA A 43 -3.59 16.58 13.02
N SER A 44 -3.42 15.76 14.05
CA SER A 44 -2.17 15.68 14.84
C SER A 44 -1.01 15.11 14.02
N LEU A 45 -1.29 14.14 13.17
CA LEU A 45 -0.31 13.59 12.23
C LEU A 45 0.18 14.64 11.23
N VAL A 46 -0.75 15.41 10.64
CA VAL A 46 -0.44 16.50 9.71
C VAL A 46 0.47 17.52 10.37
N ALA A 47 0.13 17.97 11.58
CA ALA A 47 0.94 18.94 12.33
C ALA A 47 2.36 18.43 12.53
N LYS A 48 2.52 17.20 13.04
CA LYS A 48 3.81 16.58 13.29
C LYS A 48 4.65 16.38 12.02
N LEU A 49 4.04 15.90 10.94
CA LEU A 49 4.77 15.72 9.68
C LEU A 49 5.19 17.03 9.04
N ASN A 50 4.39 18.10 9.18
CA ASN A 50 4.77 19.43 8.70
C ASN A 50 5.89 20.05 9.54
N GLU A 51 5.94 19.79 10.85
CA GLU A 51 7.05 20.20 11.72
C GLU A 51 8.35 19.47 11.33
N ASP A 52 8.30 18.14 11.19
CA ASP A 52 9.46 17.30 10.89
C ASP A 52 9.99 17.48 9.44
N PHE A 53 9.09 17.76 8.47
CA PHE A 53 9.39 17.70 7.02
C PHE A 53 8.76 18.88 6.26
N GLU A 54 9.06 20.10 6.67
CA GLU A 54 8.48 21.32 6.11
C GLU A 54 8.55 21.36 4.57
N GLY A 55 7.41 21.62 3.95
CA GLY A 55 7.29 21.79 2.50
C GLY A 55 7.36 20.51 1.67
N LYS A 56 7.59 19.35 2.28
CA LYS A 56 7.73 18.05 1.58
C LYS A 56 6.56 17.10 1.74
N VAL A 57 5.56 17.45 2.56
CA VAL A 57 4.41 16.57 2.81
C VAL A 57 3.08 17.24 2.46
N ILE A 58 2.17 16.44 1.91
CA ILE A 58 0.74 16.74 1.78
C ILE A 58 -0.01 15.61 2.47
N VAL A 59 -1.07 15.94 3.20
CA VAL A 59 -2.06 14.95 3.66
C VAL A 59 -3.41 15.36 3.11
N ALA A 60 -4.07 14.46 2.41
CA ALA A 60 -5.35 14.69 1.75
C ALA A 60 -6.38 13.61 2.13
N ASN A 61 -7.62 14.05 2.37
CA ASN A 61 -8.76 13.15 2.54
C ASN A 61 -9.16 12.58 1.18
N VAL A 62 -8.92 11.29 0.97
CA VAL A 62 -9.14 10.61 -0.32
C VAL A 62 -9.78 9.25 -0.11
N ASP A 63 -10.93 9.05 -0.73
CA ASP A 63 -11.50 7.72 -0.92
C ASP A 63 -10.95 7.13 -2.22
N VAL A 64 -10.17 6.05 -2.11
CA VAL A 64 -9.55 5.36 -3.25
C VAL A 64 -10.58 4.73 -4.20
N THR A 65 -11.81 4.50 -3.73
CA THR A 65 -12.91 3.95 -4.53
C THR A 65 -13.62 5.01 -5.39
N ASP A 66 -13.47 6.30 -5.04
CA ASP A 66 -14.04 7.42 -5.78
C ASP A 66 -13.03 8.06 -6.74
N SER A 67 -13.25 7.87 -8.03
CA SER A 67 -12.39 8.44 -9.09
C SER A 67 -12.31 9.97 -9.05
N ASN A 68 -13.37 10.66 -8.65
CA ASN A 68 -13.37 12.12 -8.55
C ASN A 68 -12.53 12.59 -7.37
N SER A 69 -12.64 11.92 -6.21
CA SER A 69 -11.79 12.16 -5.05
C SER A 69 -10.32 12.02 -5.42
N VAL A 70 -9.96 10.89 -6.03
CA VAL A 70 -8.58 10.61 -6.48
C VAL A 70 -8.09 11.66 -7.48
N THR A 71 -8.86 11.95 -8.54
CA THR A 71 -8.43 12.91 -9.58
C THR A 71 -8.18 14.31 -9.02
N LYS A 72 -9.05 14.79 -8.13
CA LYS A 72 -8.86 16.07 -7.46
C LYS A 72 -7.57 16.11 -6.64
N ALA A 73 -7.30 15.05 -5.88
CA ALA A 73 -6.10 14.93 -5.06
C ALA A 73 -4.81 14.86 -5.90
N LEU A 74 -4.80 14.10 -7.01
CA LEU A 74 -3.68 14.07 -7.96
C LEU A 74 -3.37 15.47 -8.51
N GLY A 75 -4.40 16.25 -8.84
CA GLY A 75 -4.26 17.64 -9.27
C GLY A 75 -3.61 18.55 -8.20
N VAL A 76 -3.89 18.33 -6.91
CA VAL A 76 -3.24 19.05 -5.81
C VAL A 76 -1.75 18.68 -5.73
N VAL A 77 -1.42 17.40 -5.82
CA VAL A 77 -0.03 16.91 -5.79
C VAL A 77 0.78 17.51 -6.94
N ASN A 78 0.23 17.47 -8.16
CA ASN A 78 0.92 18.02 -9.34
C ASN A 78 1.17 19.54 -9.21
N ARG A 79 0.20 20.31 -8.71
CA ARG A 79 0.40 21.73 -8.47
C ARG A 79 1.48 22.02 -7.43
N ARG A 80 1.60 21.17 -6.40
CA ARG A 80 2.54 21.38 -5.30
C ARG A 80 3.96 20.90 -5.62
N PHE A 81 4.09 19.71 -6.23
CA PHE A 81 5.39 19.04 -6.44
C PHE A 81 5.80 18.96 -7.91
N GLY A 82 4.93 19.34 -8.84
CA GLY A 82 5.23 19.40 -10.28
C GLY A 82 5.28 18.03 -10.99
N LYS A 83 5.24 16.92 -10.23
CA LYS A 83 5.24 15.55 -10.77
C LYS A 83 4.71 14.54 -9.76
N ILE A 84 4.33 13.37 -10.27
CA ILE A 84 4.05 12.15 -9.51
C ILE A 84 4.84 11.04 -10.18
N ASN A 85 5.77 10.38 -9.50
CA ASN A 85 6.57 9.31 -10.08
C ASN A 85 6.66 8.04 -9.22
N VAL A 86 6.03 8.04 -8.03
CA VAL A 86 5.87 6.84 -7.22
C VAL A 86 4.45 6.78 -6.66
N LEU A 87 3.87 5.58 -6.69
CA LEU A 87 2.63 5.25 -6.00
C LEU A 87 2.88 4.02 -5.12
N VAL A 88 2.51 4.11 -3.83
CA VAL A 88 2.47 2.97 -2.92
C VAL A 88 1.05 2.80 -2.40
N ASN A 89 0.38 1.72 -2.79
CA ASN A 89 -0.98 1.41 -2.38
C ASN A 89 -0.97 0.60 -1.09
N CYS A 90 -1.23 1.26 0.05
CA CYS A 90 -1.40 0.61 1.36
C CYS A 90 -2.83 0.70 1.90
N ALA A 91 -3.73 1.47 1.26
CA ALA A 91 -5.13 1.51 1.67
C ALA A 91 -5.78 0.14 1.57
N GLY A 92 -6.49 -0.27 2.61
CA GLY A 92 -7.18 -1.55 2.63
C GLY A 92 -7.89 -1.81 3.95
N VAL A 93 -8.87 -2.70 3.88
CA VAL A 93 -9.65 -3.18 5.02
C VAL A 93 -9.57 -4.70 5.14
N ALA A 94 -9.60 -5.19 6.38
CA ALA A 94 -9.66 -6.61 6.67
C ALA A 94 -10.91 -6.92 7.49
N ILE A 95 -11.87 -7.60 6.87
CA ILE A 95 -13.11 -8.04 7.51
C ILE A 95 -13.09 -9.57 7.52
N ALA A 96 -13.05 -10.16 8.70
CA ALA A 96 -13.08 -11.61 8.86
C ALA A 96 -14.52 -12.07 9.14
N LYS A 97 -15.10 -12.80 8.18
CA LYS A 97 -16.43 -13.41 8.33
C LYS A 97 -16.47 -14.73 7.55
N LYS A 98 -16.92 -15.80 8.21
CA LYS A 98 -17.08 -17.10 7.55
C LYS A 98 -18.13 -17.06 6.45
N THR A 99 -17.99 -17.90 5.41
CA THR A 99 -18.97 -18.05 4.32
C THR A 99 -20.35 -18.41 4.87
N THR A 100 -20.41 -19.25 5.91
CA THR A 100 -21.61 -19.54 6.66
C THR A 100 -21.32 -19.53 8.16
N GLY A 101 -22.29 -19.13 8.98
CA GLY A 101 -22.15 -19.06 10.43
C GLY A 101 -23.50 -19.17 11.14
N LYS A 102 -23.53 -18.99 12.46
CA LYS A 102 -24.78 -19.04 13.25
C LYS A 102 -25.82 -18.01 12.82
N GLU A 103 -25.36 -16.90 12.26
CA GLU A 103 -26.20 -15.80 11.76
C GLU A 103 -26.63 -15.95 10.29
N GLY A 104 -26.32 -17.08 9.67
CA GLY A 104 -26.64 -17.37 8.26
C GLY A 104 -25.44 -17.21 7.32
N ALA A 105 -25.72 -16.85 6.05
CA ALA A 105 -24.72 -16.63 5.03
C ALA A 105 -23.89 -15.36 5.27
N HIS A 106 -22.68 -15.33 4.72
CA HIS A 106 -21.83 -14.12 4.69
C HIS A 106 -22.61 -12.97 4.01
N PRO A 107 -22.76 -11.79 4.66
CA PRO A 107 -23.39 -10.64 4.02
C PRO A 107 -22.62 -10.21 2.77
N LEU A 108 -23.30 -10.12 1.62
CA LEU A 108 -22.64 -9.84 0.36
C LEU A 108 -22.07 -8.42 0.29
N ASP A 109 -22.71 -7.48 0.95
CA ASP A 109 -22.23 -6.08 1.08
C ASP A 109 -20.88 -5.96 1.80
N LEU A 110 -20.63 -6.78 2.82
CA LEU A 110 -19.32 -6.84 3.49
C LEU A 110 -18.24 -7.43 2.55
N TYR A 111 -18.60 -8.47 1.78
CA TYR A 111 -17.70 -9.03 0.77
C TYR A 111 -17.34 -7.96 -0.27
N GLN A 112 -18.38 -7.31 -0.83
CA GLN A 112 -18.23 -6.28 -1.84
C GLN A 112 -17.37 -5.12 -1.33
N LYS A 113 -17.60 -4.65 -0.10
CA LYS A 113 -16.79 -3.57 0.51
C LYS A 113 -15.29 -3.90 0.54
N VAL A 114 -14.93 -5.14 0.86
CA VAL A 114 -13.53 -5.57 0.87
C VAL A 114 -12.95 -5.56 -0.55
N ILE A 115 -13.70 -6.05 -1.54
CA ILE A 115 -13.27 -6.03 -2.95
C ILE A 115 -13.13 -4.59 -3.44
N ASP A 116 -14.11 -3.73 -3.16
CA ASP A 116 -14.12 -2.35 -3.65
C ASP A 116 -12.91 -1.56 -3.11
N VAL A 117 -12.63 -1.65 -1.83
CA VAL A 117 -11.49 -0.91 -1.26
C VAL A 117 -10.16 -1.52 -1.68
N ASN A 118 -9.98 -2.84 -1.45
CA ASN A 118 -8.66 -3.46 -1.57
C ASN A 118 -8.22 -3.70 -3.02
N LEU A 119 -9.16 -4.04 -3.91
CA LEU A 119 -8.86 -4.40 -5.29
C LEU A 119 -9.23 -3.28 -6.26
N VAL A 120 -10.50 -2.87 -6.27
CA VAL A 120 -10.98 -1.84 -7.19
C VAL A 120 -10.32 -0.49 -6.87
N GLY A 121 -10.22 -0.11 -5.59
CA GLY A 121 -9.55 1.11 -5.13
C GLY A 121 -8.06 1.12 -5.49
N THR A 122 -7.36 -0.01 -5.29
CA THR A 122 -5.97 -0.16 -5.73
C THR A 122 -5.83 0.06 -7.24
N PHE A 123 -6.67 -0.60 -8.06
CA PHE A 123 -6.65 -0.41 -9.51
C PHE A 123 -7.01 1.02 -9.92
N ASN A 124 -7.98 1.65 -9.24
CA ASN A 124 -8.35 3.04 -9.49
C ASN A 124 -7.17 4.00 -9.27
N MET A 125 -6.42 3.80 -8.19
CA MET A 125 -5.19 4.56 -7.93
C MET A 125 -4.12 4.30 -9.00
N VAL A 126 -3.90 3.03 -9.39
CA VAL A 126 -2.92 2.66 -10.42
C VAL A 126 -3.23 3.35 -11.74
N ARG A 127 -4.45 3.20 -12.28
CA ARG A 127 -4.83 3.73 -13.59
C ARG A 127 -4.77 5.26 -13.67
N LEU A 128 -5.19 5.95 -12.59
CA LEU A 128 -5.20 7.41 -12.57
C LEU A 128 -3.79 8.00 -12.32
N SER A 129 -2.99 7.36 -11.46
CA SER A 129 -1.60 7.78 -11.24
C SER A 129 -0.71 7.50 -12.45
N ALA A 130 -0.93 6.41 -13.17
CA ALA A 130 -0.19 6.09 -14.39
C ALA A 130 -0.33 7.19 -15.46
N ILE A 131 -1.53 7.71 -15.68
CA ILE A 131 -1.79 8.85 -16.59
C ILE A 131 -0.96 10.09 -16.18
N GLU A 132 -0.79 10.34 -14.88
CA GLU A 132 0.05 11.45 -14.43
C GLU A 132 1.54 11.13 -14.59
N MET A 133 1.96 9.89 -14.35
CA MET A 133 3.34 9.44 -14.54
C MET A 133 3.79 9.49 -16.01
N GLU A 134 2.89 9.21 -16.96
CA GLU A 134 3.16 9.30 -18.41
C GLU A 134 3.60 10.71 -18.85
N LYS A 135 3.15 11.75 -18.14
CA LYS A 135 3.53 13.15 -18.42
C LYS A 135 4.95 13.49 -17.98
N ASN A 136 5.57 12.66 -17.14
CA ASN A 136 6.93 12.88 -16.66
C ASN A 136 7.95 12.75 -17.79
N LYS A 137 9.00 13.56 -17.75
CA LYS A 137 10.21 13.28 -18.52
C LYS A 137 10.87 12.01 -17.96
N PRO A 138 11.29 11.07 -18.82
CA PRO A 138 12.07 9.92 -18.35
C PRO A 138 13.34 10.36 -17.62
N ASN A 139 13.76 9.60 -16.62
CA ASN A 139 15.05 9.78 -15.98
C ASN A 139 16.20 9.22 -16.86
N ASP A 140 17.44 9.24 -16.36
CA ASP A 140 18.62 8.76 -17.09
C ASP A 140 18.53 7.28 -17.48
N SER A 141 17.75 6.47 -16.76
CA SER A 141 17.46 5.06 -17.07
C SER A 141 16.23 4.86 -17.96
N GLY A 142 15.60 5.94 -18.42
CA GLY A 142 14.36 5.91 -19.21
C GLY A 142 13.09 5.74 -18.41
N GLU A 143 13.13 5.64 -17.06
CA GLU A 143 11.99 5.36 -16.19
C GLU A 143 11.18 6.64 -15.90
N ARG A 144 9.84 6.53 -15.96
CA ARG A 144 8.90 7.61 -15.63
C ARG A 144 8.20 7.42 -14.28
N GLY A 145 8.09 6.18 -13.82
CA GLY A 145 7.40 5.90 -12.57
C GLY A 145 7.57 4.49 -12.05
N CYS A 146 7.23 4.32 -10.78
CA CYS A 146 7.20 3.02 -10.11
C CYS A 146 5.95 2.92 -9.23
N ILE A 147 5.21 1.82 -9.37
CA ILE A 147 4.01 1.51 -8.59
C ILE A 147 4.29 0.29 -7.72
N ILE A 148 3.96 0.39 -6.44
CA ILE A 148 4.06 -0.70 -5.48
C ILE A 148 2.68 -0.92 -4.87
N ASN A 149 2.13 -2.11 -5.06
CA ASN A 149 0.87 -2.52 -4.46
C ASN A 149 1.09 -3.35 -3.20
N THR A 150 0.13 -3.36 -2.31
CA THR A 150 0.16 -4.18 -1.09
C THR A 150 -0.87 -5.30 -1.20
N ALA A 151 -0.38 -6.52 -1.45
CA ALA A 151 -1.16 -7.75 -1.32
C ALA A 151 -1.19 -8.21 0.16
N SER A 152 -1.05 -9.49 0.40
CA SER A 152 -0.91 -10.14 1.72
C SER A 152 -0.48 -11.58 1.49
N VAL A 153 0.12 -12.22 2.48
CA VAL A 153 0.25 -13.68 2.49
C VAL A 153 -1.11 -14.38 2.38
N ALA A 154 -2.20 -13.74 2.82
CA ALA A 154 -3.55 -14.24 2.65
C ALA A 154 -4.01 -14.34 1.18
N ALA A 155 -3.28 -13.74 0.24
CA ALA A 155 -3.47 -13.98 -1.20
C ALA A 155 -3.16 -15.44 -1.60
N PHE A 156 -2.33 -16.12 -0.83
CA PHE A 156 -1.83 -17.47 -1.08
C PHE A 156 -2.27 -18.46 0.01
N ASP A 157 -2.23 -18.04 1.26
CA ASP A 157 -2.45 -18.85 2.45
C ASP A 157 -3.62 -18.28 3.28
N GLY A 158 -4.78 -18.06 2.66
CA GLY A 158 -5.95 -17.45 3.32
C GLY A 158 -6.54 -18.33 4.42
N GLN A 159 -6.82 -17.72 5.56
CA GLN A 159 -7.38 -18.39 6.74
C GLN A 159 -8.90 -18.44 6.74
N LYS A 160 -9.47 -19.21 7.65
CA LYS A 160 -10.91 -19.28 7.89
C LYS A 160 -11.50 -17.89 8.14
N GLY A 161 -12.52 -17.52 7.39
CA GLY A 161 -13.17 -16.21 7.47
C GLY A 161 -12.54 -15.13 6.58
N GLN A 162 -11.48 -15.44 5.83
CA GLN A 162 -10.78 -14.48 4.97
C GLN A 162 -11.17 -14.55 3.49
N ALA A 163 -12.30 -15.18 3.12
CA ALA A 163 -12.67 -15.37 1.71
C ALA A 163 -12.66 -14.06 0.90
N ALA A 164 -13.28 -12.98 1.40
CA ALA A 164 -13.28 -11.67 0.75
C ALA A 164 -11.88 -11.05 0.71
N TYR A 165 -11.17 -11.09 1.84
CA TYR A 165 -9.82 -10.53 1.96
C TYR A 165 -8.84 -11.24 1.05
N SER A 166 -8.83 -12.59 1.07
CA SER A 166 -7.97 -13.40 0.21
C SER A 166 -8.28 -13.20 -1.27
N ALA A 167 -9.56 -13.13 -1.65
CA ALA A 167 -9.96 -12.82 -3.02
C ALA A 167 -9.43 -11.44 -3.46
N SER A 168 -9.58 -10.41 -2.60
CA SER A 168 -9.09 -9.06 -2.92
C SER A 168 -7.58 -9.02 -3.07
N LYS A 169 -6.84 -9.62 -2.13
CA LYS A 169 -5.37 -9.61 -2.13
C LYS A 169 -4.77 -10.57 -3.16
N GLY A 170 -5.47 -11.67 -3.46
CA GLY A 170 -5.18 -12.54 -4.60
C GLY A 170 -5.32 -11.81 -5.94
N GLY A 171 -6.39 -11.01 -6.09
CA GLY A 171 -6.59 -10.15 -7.25
C GLY A 171 -5.48 -9.12 -7.43
N VAL A 172 -5.03 -8.46 -6.34
CA VAL A 172 -3.90 -7.53 -6.38
C VAL A 172 -2.62 -8.24 -6.81
N ALA A 173 -2.31 -9.41 -6.24
CA ALA A 173 -1.13 -10.19 -6.61
C ALA A 173 -1.18 -10.64 -8.09
N ALA A 174 -2.32 -11.18 -8.53
CA ALA A 174 -2.51 -11.65 -9.91
C ALA A 174 -2.44 -10.52 -10.95
N SER A 175 -2.89 -9.30 -10.59
CA SER A 175 -2.86 -8.15 -11.51
C SER A 175 -1.47 -7.52 -11.66
N THR A 176 -0.49 -7.87 -10.84
CA THR A 176 0.84 -7.25 -10.85
C THR A 176 1.54 -7.38 -12.20
N LEU A 177 1.66 -8.58 -12.73
CA LEU A 177 2.32 -8.83 -14.02
C LEU A 177 1.55 -8.24 -15.22
N PRO A 178 0.21 -8.39 -15.34
CA PRO A 178 -0.55 -7.70 -16.38
C PRO A 178 -0.35 -6.18 -16.37
N LEU A 179 -0.44 -5.53 -15.21
CA LEU A 179 -0.21 -4.09 -15.07
C LEU A 179 1.21 -3.67 -15.45
N ALA A 180 2.22 -4.46 -15.07
CA ALA A 180 3.60 -4.21 -15.48
C ALA A 180 3.79 -4.30 -17.00
N ARG A 181 3.07 -5.22 -17.66
CA ARG A 181 3.06 -5.36 -19.13
C ARG A 181 2.33 -4.21 -19.81
N ASP A 182 1.16 -3.84 -19.31
CA ASP A 182 0.36 -2.74 -19.87
C ASP A 182 1.12 -1.41 -19.80
N LEU A 183 1.85 -1.16 -18.69
CA LEU A 183 2.55 0.09 -18.45
C LEU A 183 4.01 0.10 -18.93
N ALA A 184 4.50 -0.99 -19.52
CA ALA A 184 5.86 -1.10 -20.02
C ALA A 184 6.19 -0.06 -21.11
N SER A 185 5.26 0.17 -22.05
CA SER A 185 5.42 1.20 -23.10
C SER A 185 5.44 2.62 -22.54
N SER A 186 4.86 2.83 -21.35
CA SER A 186 4.89 4.10 -20.63
C SER A 186 6.13 4.24 -19.72
N ASN A 187 7.03 3.25 -19.69
CA ASN A 187 8.22 3.21 -18.84
C ASN A 187 7.89 3.31 -17.33
N ILE A 188 6.83 2.62 -16.91
CA ILE A 188 6.38 2.55 -15.52
C ILE A 188 6.47 1.10 -15.05
N ARG A 189 7.16 0.88 -13.94
CA ARG A 189 7.26 -0.44 -13.30
C ARG A 189 6.12 -0.64 -12.32
N VAL A 190 5.67 -1.90 -12.20
CA VAL A 190 4.65 -2.30 -11.20
C VAL A 190 5.14 -3.53 -10.46
N ASN A 191 5.20 -3.44 -9.14
CA ASN A 191 5.52 -4.56 -8.25
C ASN A 191 4.53 -4.61 -7.09
N THR A 192 4.52 -5.70 -6.38
CA THR A 192 3.65 -5.92 -5.22
C THR A 192 4.45 -6.49 -4.06
N ILE A 193 4.16 -6.02 -2.85
CA ILE A 193 4.63 -6.63 -1.61
C ILE A 193 3.46 -7.43 -1.01
N ALA A 194 3.70 -8.66 -0.63
CA ALA A 194 2.77 -9.50 0.13
C ALA A 194 3.27 -9.65 1.57
N PRO A 195 2.89 -8.74 2.48
CA PRO A 195 3.33 -8.82 3.88
C PRO A 195 2.70 -10.00 4.62
N GLY A 196 3.45 -10.54 5.56
CA GLY A 196 2.98 -11.47 6.57
C GLY A 196 2.32 -10.74 7.75
N LEU A 197 2.63 -11.18 8.96
CA LEU A 197 2.13 -10.59 10.20
C LEU A 197 3.02 -9.41 10.62
N PHE A 198 2.51 -8.20 10.52
CA PHE A 198 3.21 -6.96 10.86
C PHE A 198 2.56 -6.27 12.05
N LEU A 199 3.37 -5.66 12.92
CA LEU A 199 2.91 -4.86 14.04
C LEU A 199 2.32 -3.54 13.51
N THR A 200 1.02 -3.57 13.23
CA THR A 200 0.22 -2.42 12.78
C THR A 200 -0.81 -2.06 13.85
N PRO A 201 -1.43 -0.88 13.81
CA PRO A 201 -2.45 -0.50 14.80
C PRO A 201 -3.55 -1.55 15.01
N MET A 202 -3.88 -2.32 13.97
CA MET A 202 -4.85 -3.42 14.07
C MET A 202 -4.35 -4.55 15.00
N LEU A 203 -3.06 -4.90 14.97
CA LEU A 203 -2.46 -5.92 15.83
C LEU A 203 -1.97 -5.34 17.16
N GLU A 204 -1.59 -4.06 17.21
CA GLU A 204 -1.22 -3.37 18.44
C GLU A 204 -2.33 -3.39 19.50
N GLY A 205 -3.60 -3.32 19.05
CA GLY A 205 -4.76 -3.40 19.92
C GLY A 205 -5.05 -4.78 20.54
N LEU A 206 -4.32 -5.84 20.13
CA LEU A 206 -4.48 -7.18 20.70
C LEU A 206 -3.73 -7.31 22.04
N PRO A 207 -4.21 -8.20 22.95
CA PRO A 207 -3.45 -8.59 24.15
C PRO A 207 -2.06 -9.12 23.79
N GLU A 208 -1.08 -8.90 24.67
CA GLU A 208 0.31 -9.34 24.44
C GLU A 208 0.41 -10.85 24.16
N GLU A 209 -0.32 -11.67 24.91
CA GLU A 209 -0.38 -13.12 24.70
C GLU A 209 -0.80 -13.49 23.27
N ALA A 210 -1.80 -12.79 22.72
CA ALA A 210 -2.25 -13.02 21.34
C ALA A 210 -1.18 -12.59 20.31
N LYS A 211 -0.45 -11.50 20.57
CA LYS A 211 0.67 -11.08 19.72
C LYS A 211 1.83 -12.08 19.76
N GLU A 212 2.14 -12.61 20.95
CA GLU A 212 3.16 -13.65 21.10
C GLU A 212 2.77 -14.93 20.36
N ASP A 213 1.50 -15.35 20.42
CA ASP A 213 1.01 -16.53 19.72
C ASP A 213 1.06 -16.34 18.19
N LEU A 214 0.76 -15.16 17.70
CA LEU A 214 0.94 -14.82 16.29
C LEU A 214 2.43 -14.83 15.90
N ALA A 215 3.31 -14.30 16.74
CA ALA A 215 4.74 -14.28 16.51
C ALA A 215 5.36 -15.70 16.46
N LYS A 216 4.85 -16.64 17.25
CA LYS A 216 5.27 -18.05 17.22
C LYS A 216 5.03 -18.73 15.87
N GLN A 217 4.04 -18.26 15.08
CA GLN A 217 3.73 -18.80 13.75
C GLN A 217 4.77 -18.38 12.71
N VAL A 218 5.50 -17.28 12.94
CA VAL A 218 6.59 -16.85 12.06
C VAL A 218 7.77 -17.79 12.20
N VAL A 219 8.32 -18.29 11.08
CA VAL A 219 9.40 -19.28 11.11
C VAL A 219 10.69 -18.64 11.63
N PHE A 220 11.12 -17.55 11.02
CA PHE A 220 12.27 -16.76 11.47
C PHE A 220 12.24 -15.35 10.82
N PRO A 221 12.53 -14.30 11.58
CA PRO A 221 12.73 -14.24 13.04
C PRO A 221 11.39 -14.45 13.78
N LYS A 222 11.44 -15.00 15.01
CA LYS A 222 10.26 -15.31 15.85
C LYS A 222 9.63 -14.04 16.45
N ARG A 223 9.13 -13.17 15.59
CA ARG A 223 8.46 -11.91 15.95
C ARG A 223 7.55 -11.45 14.82
N LEU A 224 6.69 -10.51 15.10
CA LEU A 224 5.96 -9.76 14.08
C LEU A 224 6.93 -8.87 13.28
N GLY A 225 6.64 -8.66 12.00
CA GLY A 225 7.36 -7.72 11.16
C GLY A 225 7.17 -6.27 11.64
N SER A 226 8.22 -5.46 11.56
CA SER A 226 8.10 -4.02 11.78
C SER A 226 7.62 -3.31 10.51
N PRO A 227 6.69 -2.34 10.60
CA PRO A 227 6.30 -1.52 9.45
C PRO A 227 7.49 -0.88 8.71
N THR A 228 8.58 -0.60 9.40
CA THR A 228 9.82 -0.08 8.78
C THR A 228 10.50 -1.09 7.85
N GLU A 229 10.32 -2.40 8.07
CA GLU A 229 10.85 -3.43 7.17
C GLU A 229 10.09 -3.45 5.83
N PHE A 230 8.78 -3.22 5.87
CA PHE A 230 7.97 -3.02 4.66
C PHE A 230 8.43 -1.76 3.90
N ALA A 231 8.61 -0.65 4.61
CA ALA A 231 9.05 0.62 4.04
C ALA A 231 10.43 0.51 3.35
N LYS A 232 11.37 -0.20 3.98
CA LYS A 232 12.70 -0.47 3.41
C LYS A 232 12.62 -1.32 2.13
N LEU A 233 11.74 -2.34 2.09
CA LEU A 233 11.53 -3.12 0.88
C LEU A 233 10.91 -2.26 -0.22
N ALA A 234 9.93 -1.41 0.09
CA ALA A 234 9.36 -0.45 -0.86
C ALA A 234 10.43 0.49 -1.42
N SER A 235 11.31 1.05 -0.56
CA SER A 235 12.45 1.86 -0.97
C SER A 235 13.40 1.10 -1.90
N PHE A 236 13.71 -0.16 -1.60
CA PHE A 236 14.54 -1.02 -2.45
C PHE A 236 13.90 -1.25 -3.82
N MET A 237 12.60 -1.56 -3.88
CA MET A 237 11.87 -1.78 -5.14
C MET A 237 11.86 -0.55 -6.05
N ILE A 238 11.76 0.67 -5.47
CA ILE A 238 11.85 1.91 -6.22
C ILE A 238 13.23 2.06 -6.88
N GLN A 239 14.29 1.70 -6.17
CA GLN A 239 15.68 1.86 -6.64
C GLN A 239 16.15 0.73 -7.55
N SER A 240 15.48 -0.43 -7.51
CA SER A 240 15.86 -1.64 -8.24
C SER A 240 15.21 -1.65 -9.63
N GLU A 241 15.88 -1.09 -10.62
CA GLU A 241 15.33 -0.83 -11.96
C GLU A 241 14.93 -2.10 -12.73
N TYR A 242 15.60 -3.22 -12.47
CA TYR A 242 15.31 -4.49 -13.15
C TYR A 242 14.18 -5.29 -12.48
N LEU A 243 13.68 -4.85 -11.31
CA LEU A 243 12.56 -5.48 -10.61
C LEU A 243 11.24 -4.91 -11.15
N ASN A 244 10.50 -5.73 -11.92
CA ASN A 244 9.23 -5.37 -12.51
C ASN A 244 8.31 -6.58 -12.67
N GLY A 245 7.04 -6.44 -12.35
CA GLY A 245 6.02 -7.48 -12.49
C GLY A 245 6.03 -8.56 -11.40
N GLU A 246 6.76 -8.35 -10.29
CA GLU A 246 6.95 -9.35 -9.25
C GLU A 246 6.11 -9.08 -8.00
N THR A 247 5.66 -10.17 -7.37
CA THR A 247 5.03 -10.14 -6.05
C THR A 247 5.96 -10.77 -5.01
N VAL A 248 6.56 -9.94 -4.17
CA VAL A 248 7.52 -10.36 -3.15
C VAL A 248 6.83 -10.60 -1.81
N ARG A 249 6.91 -11.81 -1.28
CA ARG A 249 6.47 -12.13 0.09
C ARG A 249 7.50 -11.59 1.09
N LEU A 250 7.02 -10.79 2.06
CA LEU A 250 7.81 -10.30 3.19
C LEU A 250 7.15 -10.80 4.47
N ASP A 251 7.50 -12.01 4.92
CA ASP A 251 6.64 -12.74 5.84
C ASP A 251 7.37 -13.63 6.87
N GLY A 252 8.71 -13.58 6.94
CA GLY A 252 9.47 -14.44 7.84
C GLY A 252 9.22 -15.94 7.60
N ALA A 253 8.92 -16.32 6.36
CA ALA A 253 8.60 -17.67 5.92
C ALA A 253 7.31 -18.26 6.52
N ILE A 254 6.39 -17.44 7.04
CA ILE A 254 5.10 -17.92 7.53
C ILE A 254 4.28 -18.53 6.38
N ARG A 255 3.57 -19.63 6.71
CA ARG A 255 2.47 -20.18 5.92
C ARG A 255 1.29 -20.31 6.87
N LEU A 256 0.23 -19.57 6.58
CA LEU A 256 -0.94 -19.57 7.44
C LEU A 256 -1.70 -20.88 7.32
N PRO A 257 -2.18 -21.50 8.43
CA PRO A 257 -2.88 -22.79 8.43
C PRO A 257 -4.30 -22.68 7.86
#